data_5bdb6688a6c0f4641e137f3812342fe0
#
_entry.id   5bdb6688a6c0f4641e137f3812342fe0
#
_cell.length_a   1.000
_cell.length_b   1.000
_cell.length_c   1.000
_cell.angle_alpha   90.00
_cell.angle_beta   90.00
_cell.angle_gamma   90.00
#
_symmetry.space_group_name_H-M   'P 1'
#
loop_
_entity.id
_entity.type
_entity.pdbx_description
1 polymer ?
#
loop_
_entity_poly.entity_id
_entity_poly.type
_entity_poly.pdbx_seq_one_letter_code
_entity_poly.pdbx_strand_id
1 'polypeptide(L)'
;MHIVTLPSGTAEGDYKKVPARVDQVPAPRVGHTGVSIGDKVYIFGGRGGVDMKALEEKGRVWCFDTRMDAWSALDPAVGSGCPEARSYHSSTATEHPLPRHTENGVVVEDHHGTIIIHGGCLSQGRTADVWAFDVRERFWSKMVDAPGPARGGTSLAITRSRLYRYGGFDGKDEIGGQIDFIDLAKNTLNDAGGKGEYNVILKSGKWESIEVSPAPGPGRRSVAGLHAITTGQGRNYLVLVLGEKTPSSGGHESAGEFYDDVWAYQVRPDGNTGASWKDAMKMLVGAKSTEDTWAKVTIPEATMEQGLLPSPGARGWIASAGCGDVDEQGILVWGGINRENQRLGDGWLLTFNPE
;
A
#
# COMPACT_ATOMS: atom_id res chain seq x y z
N MET A 1 15.65 13.52 -0.26
CA MET A 1 14.19 13.39 -0.49
C MET A 1 13.75 14.36 -1.57
N HIS A 2 12.84 13.98 -2.42
CA HIS A 2 12.18 14.85 -3.38
C HIS A 2 10.72 15.00 -2.95
N ILE A 3 10.26 16.23 -2.82
CA ILE A 3 8.91 16.56 -2.37
C ILE A 3 8.22 17.31 -3.51
N VAL A 4 7.05 16.83 -3.89
CA VAL A 4 6.18 17.49 -4.87
C VAL A 4 4.92 17.93 -4.14
N THR A 5 4.65 19.22 -4.17
CA THR A 5 3.39 19.76 -3.69
C THR A 5 2.39 19.75 -4.84
N LEU A 6 1.25 19.11 -4.63
CA LEU A 6 0.22 19.05 -5.65
C LEU A 6 -0.48 20.41 -5.80
N PRO A 7 -0.91 20.77 -7.01
CA PRO A 7 -1.74 21.97 -7.21
C PRO A 7 -3.04 21.85 -6.40
N SER A 8 -3.48 22.95 -5.80
CA SER A 8 -4.74 23.00 -5.05
C SER A 8 -5.42 24.34 -5.26
N GLY A 9 -6.66 24.33 -5.75
CA GLY A 9 -7.39 25.54 -6.12
C GLY A 9 -6.62 26.37 -7.15
N THR A 10 -6.25 27.61 -6.81
CA THR A 10 -5.44 28.52 -7.66
C THR A 10 -3.94 28.43 -7.39
N ALA A 11 -3.50 27.60 -6.41
CA ALA A 11 -2.10 27.44 -6.10
C ALA A 11 -1.45 26.48 -7.12
N GLU A 12 -0.33 26.91 -7.69
CA GLU A 12 0.48 26.07 -8.57
C GLU A 12 1.19 24.98 -7.77
N GLY A 13 1.50 23.85 -8.44
CA GLY A 13 2.32 22.81 -7.86
C GLY A 13 3.76 23.30 -7.63
N ASP A 14 4.43 22.77 -6.63
CA ASP A 14 5.81 23.10 -6.30
C ASP A 14 6.67 21.85 -6.16
N TYR A 15 7.97 22.02 -6.32
CA TYR A 15 8.96 20.95 -6.20
C TYR A 15 10.12 21.39 -5.32
N LYS A 16 10.40 20.60 -4.30
CA LYS A 16 11.51 20.82 -3.37
C LYS A 16 12.43 19.59 -3.32
N LYS A 17 13.72 19.79 -3.52
CA LYS A 17 14.74 18.80 -3.21
C LYS A 17 15.29 19.07 -1.82
N VAL A 18 15.05 18.15 -0.88
CA VAL A 18 15.63 18.21 0.47
C VAL A 18 16.96 17.48 0.45
N PRO A 19 18.09 18.19 0.65
CA PRO A 19 19.40 17.56 0.75
C PRO A 19 19.49 16.72 2.04
N ALA A 20 20.35 15.72 2.01
CA ALA A 20 20.71 15.02 3.22
C ALA A 20 21.46 15.96 4.18
N ARG A 21 20.96 16.12 5.40
CA ARG A 21 21.53 17.06 6.39
C ARG A 21 22.41 16.39 7.43
N VAL A 22 22.40 15.07 7.48
CA VAL A 22 23.06 14.26 8.52
C VAL A 22 23.78 13.07 7.92
N ASP A 23 24.75 12.53 8.62
CA ASP A 23 25.52 11.36 8.19
C ASP A 23 24.70 10.07 8.18
N GLN A 24 23.55 10.06 8.85
CA GLN A 24 22.63 8.92 8.88
C GLN A 24 21.47 9.12 7.92
N VAL A 25 21.67 8.68 6.69
CA VAL A 25 20.63 8.67 5.65
C VAL A 25 20.60 7.29 5.00
N PRO A 26 19.43 6.86 4.48
CA PRO A 26 19.38 5.61 3.74
C PRO A 26 20.28 5.64 2.52
N ALA A 27 21.07 4.59 2.33
CA ALA A 27 21.87 4.43 1.12
C ALA A 27 20.97 4.43 -0.13
N PRO A 28 21.47 4.85 -1.32
CA PRO A 28 20.74 4.74 -2.57
C PRO A 28 20.25 3.31 -2.81
N ARG A 29 18.96 3.16 -3.13
CA ARG A 29 18.30 1.86 -3.23
C ARG A 29 17.15 1.84 -4.20
N VAL A 30 16.84 0.66 -4.71
CA VAL A 30 15.65 0.38 -5.52
C VAL A 30 14.89 -0.81 -4.92
N GLY A 31 13.62 -0.98 -5.28
CA GLY A 31 12.80 -2.08 -4.79
C GLY A 31 12.57 -2.07 -3.28
N HIS A 32 12.77 -0.94 -2.63
CA HIS A 32 12.28 -0.67 -1.28
C HIS A 32 10.80 -0.32 -1.30
N THR A 33 10.18 -0.33 -0.15
CA THR A 33 8.84 0.21 0.01
C THR A 33 8.83 1.41 0.95
N GLY A 34 7.85 2.29 0.76
CA GLY A 34 7.63 3.44 1.62
C GLY A 34 6.16 3.53 2.02
N VAL A 35 5.91 3.89 3.27
CA VAL A 35 4.57 4.14 3.81
C VAL A 35 4.59 5.40 4.67
N SER A 36 3.43 6.07 4.78
CA SER A 36 3.27 7.20 5.68
C SER A 36 2.43 6.84 6.90
N ILE A 37 2.79 7.39 8.05
CA ILE A 37 2.02 7.37 9.29
C ILE A 37 2.13 8.79 9.87
N GLY A 38 1.01 9.47 9.98
CA GLY A 38 0.99 10.89 10.32
C GLY A 38 1.85 11.71 9.34
N ASP A 39 2.74 12.50 9.88
CA ASP A 39 3.67 13.37 9.13
C ASP A 39 5.04 12.74 8.85
N LYS A 40 5.16 11.43 9.01
CA LYS A 40 6.41 10.69 8.78
C LYS A 40 6.30 9.69 7.64
N VAL A 41 7.38 9.55 6.89
CA VAL A 41 7.53 8.54 5.83
C VAL A 41 8.53 7.49 6.27
N TYR A 42 8.14 6.24 6.26
CA TYR A 42 8.95 5.11 6.67
C TYR A 42 9.37 4.29 5.46
N ILE A 43 10.65 3.92 5.40
CA ILE A 43 11.23 3.13 4.31
C ILE A 43 11.83 1.85 4.87
N PHE A 44 11.60 0.73 4.20
CA PHE A 44 12.18 -0.56 4.55
C PHE A 44 12.76 -1.27 3.34
N GLY A 45 13.89 -1.98 3.55
CA GLY A 45 14.51 -2.88 2.59
C GLY A 45 15.02 -2.23 1.32
N GLY A 46 14.95 -2.98 0.23
CA GLY A 46 15.49 -2.60 -1.06
C GLY A 46 16.83 -3.26 -1.36
N ARG A 47 17.34 -3.03 -2.56
CA ARG A 47 18.64 -3.48 -3.04
C ARG A 47 19.48 -2.29 -3.52
N GLY A 48 20.79 -2.44 -3.45
CA GLY A 48 21.71 -1.37 -3.84
C GLY A 48 23.16 -1.86 -3.94
N GLY A 49 24.07 -0.89 -4.01
CA GLY A 49 25.47 -1.16 -4.26
C GLY A 49 25.75 -1.60 -5.71
N VAL A 50 27.00 -1.92 -5.99
CA VAL A 50 27.46 -2.36 -7.34
C VAL A 50 26.79 -3.67 -7.73
N ASP A 51 26.64 -4.59 -6.78
CA ASP A 51 26.09 -5.94 -7.02
C ASP A 51 24.57 -5.99 -7.00
N MET A 52 23.90 -4.86 -6.75
CA MET A 52 22.43 -4.78 -6.64
C MET A 52 21.83 -5.87 -5.74
N LYS A 53 22.48 -6.15 -4.60
CA LYS A 53 22.01 -7.11 -3.60
C LYS A 53 21.04 -6.46 -2.60
N ALA A 54 20.18 -7.27 -1.99
CA ALA A 54 19.34 -6.82 -0.90
C ALA A 54 20.22 -6.22 0.21
N LEU A 55 19.81 -5.03 0.69
CA LEU A 55 20.57 -4.30 1.71
C LEU A 55 20.37 -4.94 3.08
N GLU A 56 21.46 -5.43 3.66
CA GLU A 56 21.43 -6.04 4.99
C GLU A 56 21.51 -4.95 6.07
N GLU A 57 20.36 -4.61 6.62
CA GLU A 57 20.21 -3.56 7.64
C GLU A 57 19.63 -4.09 8.95
N LYS A 58 19.60 -5.41 9.15
CA LYS A 58 19.14 -6.09 10.38
C LYS A 58 17.75 -5.65 10.83
N GLY A 59 16.84 -5.49 9.89
CA GLY A 59 15.45 -5.08 10.17
C GLY A 59 15.27 -3.58 10.45
N ARG A 60 16.27 -2.75 10.23
CA ARG A 60 16.18 -1.29 10.36
C ARG A 60 15.08 -0.71 9.47
N VAL A 61 14.29 0.18 10.03
CA VAL A 61 13.34 1.03 9.32
C VAL A 61 13.87 2.46 9.31
N TRP A 62 13.91 3.07 8.14
CA TRP A 62 14.29 4.48 8.01
C TRP A 62 13.05 5.35 8.12
N CYS A 63 13.15 6.46 8.83
CA CYS A 63 12.08 7.43 9.01
C CYS A 63 12.52 8.80 8.47
N PHE A 64 11.72 9.38 7.60
CA PHE A 64 11.84 10.79 7.20
C PHE A 64 10.73 11.59 7.88
N ASP A 65 11.13 12.54 8.71
CA ASP A 65 10.22 13.50 9.34
C ASP A 65 9.99 14.67 8.38
N THR A 66 8.75 14.86 7.93
CA THR A 66 8.40 15.90 6.96
C THR A 66 8.36 17.30 7.55
N ARG A 67 8.22 17.42 8.87
CA ARG A 67 8.26 18.72 9.58
C ARG A 67 9.67 19.19 9.80
N MET A 68 10.57 18.25 10.11
CA MET A 68 11.96 18.55 10.41
C MET A 68 12.86 18.48 9.17
N ASP A 69 12.36 17.98 8.04
CA ASP A 69 13.15 17.66 6.84
C ASP A 69 14.37 16.76 7.15
N ALA A 70 14.21 15.81 8.05
CA ALA A 70 15.33 15.03 8.60
C ALA A 70 15.09 13.52 8.55
N TRP A 71 16.18 12.77 8.33
CA TRP A 71 16.20 11.32 8.41
C TRP A 71 16.62 10.85 9.81
N SER A 72 16.04 9.75 10.23
CA SER A 72 16.44 8.98 11.38
C SER A 72 16.36 7.47 11.11
N ALA A 73 17.06 6.69 11.89
CA ALA A 73 17.06 5.24 11.81
C ALA A 73 16.33 4.65 13.03
N LEU A 74 15.38 3.76 12.78
CA LEU A 74 14.70 2.98 13.81
C LEU A 74 15.26 1.56 13.77
N ASP A 75 16.28 1.31 14.59
CA ASP A 75 16.80 -0.04 14.78
C ASP A 75 15.85 -0.86 15.65
N PRO A 76 15.64 -2.14 15.34
CA PRO A 76 14.79 -3.00 16.15
C PRO A 76 15.26 -3.08 17.61
N ALA A 77 14.31 -3.15 18.53
CA ALA A 77 14.57 -3.30 19.95
C ALA A 77 15.25 -4.64 20.24
N VAL A 78 15.97 -4.70 21.37
CA VAL A 78 16.62 -5.94 21.84
C VAL A 78 15.57 -7.04 22.03
N GLY A 79 15.84 -8.21 21.47
CA GLY A 79 14.90 -9.34 21.51
C GLY A 79 13.85 -9.35 20.42
N SER A 80 13.79 -8.31 19.59
CA SER A 80 12.99 -8.32 18.37
C SER A 80 13.57 -9.32 17.38
N GLY A 81 12.71 -10.14 16.74
CA GLY A 81 13.06 -10.75 15.47
C GLY A 81 13.20 -9.68 14.39
N CYS A 82 13.60 -10.09 13.19
CA CYS A 82 13.51 -9.20 12.04
C CYS A 82 13.34 -10.01 10.75
N PRO A 83 12.68 -9.43 9.74
CA PRO A 83 12.61 -10.04 8.41
C PRO A 83 14.00 -10.08 7.76
N GLU A 84 14.27 -11.09 6.96
CA GLU A 84 15.48 -11.14 6.13
C GLU A 84 15.53 -9.94 5.18
N ALA A 85 16.77 -9.54 4.81
CA ALA A 85 17.01 -8.51 3.81
C ALA A 85 16.31 -8.84 2.49
N ARG A 86 15.53 -7.91 1.96
CA ARG A 86 14.65 -8.13 0.82
C ARG A 86 14.42 -6.90 -0.04
N SER A 87 14.02 -7.14 -1.27
CA SER A 87 13.57 -6.12 -2.20
C SER A 87 12.27 -6.55 -2.87
N TYR A 88 11.55 -5.60 -3.50
CA TYR A 88 10.29 -5.86 -4.20
C TYR A 88 9.22 -6.56 -3.34
N HIS A 89 9.33 -6.41 -2.02
CA HIS A 89 8.25 -6.70 -1.10
C HIS A 89 7.20 -5.60 -1.21
N SER A 90 6.01 -5.85 -0.68
CA SER A 90 4.97 -4.83 -0.53
C SER A 90 4.86 -4.37 0.91
N SER A 91 4.36 -3.16 1.09
CA SER A 91 4.09 -2.62 2.41
C SER A 91 2.79 -1.84 2.45
N THR A 92 2.22 -1.77 3.63
CA THR A 92 1.11 -0.91 4.00
C THR A 92 1.26 -0.53 5.47
N ALA A 93 0.51 0.45 5.94
CA ALA A 93 0.59 0.90 7.32
C ALA A 93 -0.79 1.22 7.90
N THR A 94 -0.84 1.27 9.22
CA THR A 94 -1.98 1.77 9.98
C THR A 94 -1.50 2.71 11.08
N GLU A 95 -2.32 3.71 11.41
CA GLU A 95 -2.07 4.64 12.52
C GLU A 95 -2.07 3.95 13.90
N HIS A 96 -2.58 2.72 13.98
CA HIS A 96 -2.65 1.99 15.25
C HIS A 96 -1.36 1.23 15.59
N PRO A 97 -0.88 1.30 16.85
CA PRO A 97 -1.45 2.01 17.98
C PRO A 97 -1.35 3.54 17.78
N LEU A 98 -2.38 4.27 18.17
CA LEU A 98 -2.41 5.72 18.08
C LEU A 98 -1.35 6.36 19.00
N PRO A 99 -0.93 7.61 18.73
CA PRO A 99 0.00 8.32 19.60
C PRO A 99 -0.58 8.50 20.99
N ARG A 100 0.28 8.41 22.02
CA ARG A 100 -0.09 8.68 23.39
C ARG A 100 -0.18 10.19 23.63
N HIS A 101 -1.17 10.60 24.38
CA HIS A 101 -1.36 11.99 24.78
C HIS A 101 -1.30 12.12 26.31
N THR A 102 -0.77 13.25 26.81
CA THR A 102 -0.91 13.63 28.22
C THR A 102 -2.39 13.95 28.53
N GLU A 103 -2.71 14.07 29.81
CA GLU A 103 -4.04 14.54 30.25
C GLU A 103 -4.43 15.90 29.66
N ASN A 104 -3.45 16.73 29.33
CA ASN A 104 -3.63 18.04 28.70
C ASN A 104 -3.64 18.01 27.16
N GLY A 105 -3.69 16.80 26.55
CA GLY A 105 -3.75 16.63 25.09
C GLY A 105 -2.43 16.79 24.35
N VAL A 106 -1.29 16.93 25.05
CA VAL A 106 0.04 17.01 24.42
C VAL A 106 0.49 15.61 23.99
N VAL A 107 0.93 15.46 22.74
CA VAL A 107 1.51 14.21 22.23
C VAL A 107 2.80 13.89 23.01
N VAL A 108 2.83 12.73 23.66
CA VAL A 108 3.98 12.29 24.46
C VAL A 108 5.01 11.54 23.62
N GLU A 109 4.55 10.93 22.54
CA GLU A 109 5.39 10.08 21.67
C GLU A 109 5.26 10.51 20.21
N ASP A 110 6.40 10.70 19.60
CA ASP A 110 6.52 11.15 18.23
C ASP A 110 6.38 10.00 17.20
N HIS A 111 6.54 8.76 17.64
CA HIS A 111 6.42 7.57 16.82
C HIS A 111 5.22 6.71 17.25
N HIS A 112 4.39 6.31 16.28
CA HIS A 112 3.22 5.45 16.52
C HIS A 112 2.91 4.62 15.27
N GLY A 113 1.91 3.77 15.36
CA GLY A 113 1.41 2.99 14.24
C GLY A 113 2.14 1.68 13.99
N THR A 114 1.69 0.98 12.97
CA THR A 114 2.24 -0.32 12.57
C THR A 114 2.48 -0.37 11.06
N ILE A 115 3.66 -0.80 10.66
CA ILE A 115 4.03 -1.07 9.27
C ILE A 115 3.91 -2.56 9.04
N ILE A 116 3.22 -2.96 7.98
CA ILE A 116 3.12 -4.37 7.57
C ILE A 116 3.82 -4.55 6.24
N ILE A 117 4.70 -5.56 6.17
CA ILE A 117 5.39 -5.95 4.94
C ILE A 117 5.05 -7.39 4.56
N HIS A 118 5.08 -7.69 3.27
CA HIS A 118 4.83 -9.04 2.75
C HIS A 118 5.71 -9.37 1.56
N GLY A 119 6.20 -10.60 1.54
CA GLY A 119 6.84 -11.20 0.39
C GLY A 119 8.15 -10.52 -0.02
N GLY A 120 8.42 -10.51 -1.31
CA GLY A 120 9.62 -9.94 -1.89
C GLY A 120 10.67 -10.95 -2.27
N CYS A 121 11.75 -10.42 -2.86
CA CYS A 121 12.92 -11.19 -3.27
C CYS A 121 13.99 -11.12 -2.16
N LEU A 122 14.43 -12.27 -1.72
CA LEU A 122 15.55 -12.46 -0.79
C LEU A 122 16.89 -12.50 -1.57
N SER A 123 17.96 -12.84 -0.90
CA SER A 123 19.24 -13.14 -1.54
C SER A 123 19.12 -14.31 -2.50
N GLN A 124 18.29 -15.29 -2.17
CA GLN A 124 17.89 -16.40 -3.03
C GLN A 124 16.39 -16.63 -2.93
N GLY A 125 15.71 -16.64 -4.08
CA GLY A 125 14.29 -16.90 -4.16
C GLY A 125 13.39 -15.76 -3.67
N ARG A 126 12.18 -16.14 -3.30
CA ARG A 126 11.12 -15.25 -2.80
C ARG A 126 10.55 -15.80 -1.51
N THR A 127 9.80 -14.97 -0.80
CA THR A 127 9.14 -15.37 0.45
C THR A 127 7.65 -15.08 0.40
N ALA A 128 6.87 -15.80 1.23
CA ALA A 128 5.44 -15.56 1.46
C ALA A 128 5.16 -15.03 2.87
N ASP A 129 6.21 -14.77 3.64
CA ASP A 129 6.09 -14.29 5.00
C ASP A 129 5.44 -12.90 5.08
N VAL A 130 4.86 -12.65 6.23
CA VAL A 130 4.26 -11.36 6.57
C VAL A 130 4.81 -10.93 7.92
N TRP A 131 5.24 -9.68 8.01
CA TRP A 131 5.80 -9.12 9.22
C TRP A 131 5.13 -7.79 9.55
N ALA A 132 4.93 -7.55 10.83
CA ALA A 132 4.44 -6.29 11.36
C ALA A 132 5.51 -5.63 12.23
N PHE A 133 5.78 -4.35 12.00
CA PHE A 133 6.68 -3.52 12.79
C PHE A 133 5.86 -2.52 13.61
N ASP A 134 5.87 -2.69 14.92
CA ASP A 134 5.39 -1.66 15.85
C ASP A 134 6.41 -0.53 15.87
N VAL A 135 6.01 0.65 15.37
CA VAL A 135 6.91 1.79 15.19
C VAL A 135 7.33 2.38 16.53
N ARG A 136 6.45 2.35 17.54
CA ARG A 136 6.69 2.83 18.88
C ARG A 136 7.70 1.96 19.62
N GLU A 137 7.39 0.66 19.67
CA GLU A 137 8.20 -0.32 20.39
C GLU A 137 9.44 -0.75 19.60
N ARG A 138 9.53 -0.39 18.32
CA ARG A 138 10.56 -0.84 17.36
C ARG A 138 10.68 -2.36 17.33
N PHE A 139 9.55 -3.02 17.30
CA PHE A 139 9.49 -4.47 17.44
C PHE A 139 8.85 -5.13 16.23
N TRP A 140 9.58 -6.05 15.59
CA TRP A 140 9.07 -6.89 14.52
C TRP A 140 8.37 -8.13 15.07
N SER A 141 7.18 -8.39 14.58
CA SER A 141 6.42 -9.60 14.85
C SER A 141 6.11 -10.32 13.54
N LYS A 142 6.48 -11.61 13.49
CA LYS A 142 6.08 -12.45 12.35
C LYS A 142 4.61 -12.78 12.48
N MET A 143 3.87 -12.55 11.39
CA MET A 143 2.47 -12.91 11.24
C MET A 143 2.34 -14.31 10.60
N VAL A 144 1.10 -14.76 10.38
CA VAL A 144 0.80 -15.95 9.59
C VAL A 144 1.19 -15.69 8.13
N ASP A 145 1.96 -16.59 7.55
CA ASP A 145 2.38 -16.50 6.17
C ASP A 145 1.17 -16.46 5.23
N ALA A 146 1.26 -15.65 4.18
CA ALA A 146 0.18 -15.49 3.23
C ALA A 146 0.06 -16.72 2.30
N PRO A 147 -1.15 -17.08 1.83
CA PRO A 147 -1.38 -18.28 1.05
C PRO A 147 -0.76 -18.24 -0.35
N GLY A 148 -0.60 -19.41 -0.95
CA GLY A 148 -0.07 -19.61 -2.30
C GLY A 148 1.45 -19.44 -2.38
N PRO A 149 2.01 -19.31 -3.60
CA PRO A 149 3.46 -19.28 -3.79
C PRO A 149 4.10 -18.03 -3.20
N ALA A 150 5.36 -18.17 -2.79
CA ALA A 150 6.24 -17.07 -2.45
C ALA A 150 6.39 -16.12 -3.65
N ARG A 151 6.27 -14.81 -3.43
CA ARG A 151 6.16 -13.84 -4.52
C ARG A 151 6.64 -12.44 -4.14
N GLY A 152 7.04 -11.65 -5.13
CA GLY A 152 7.30 -10.22 -4.99
C GLY A 152 6.32 -9.39 -5.81
N GLY A 153 6.37 -8.06 -5.68
CA GLY A 153 5.54 -7.15 -6.44
C GLY A 153 4.04 -7.29 -6.18
N THR A 154 3.64 -7.84 -5.03
CA THR A 154 2.23 -7.88 -4.60
C THR A 154 1.73 -6.47 -4.27
N SER A 155 0.42 -6.30 -4.25
CA SER A 155 -0.21 -5.07 -3.78
C SER A 155 -0.88 -5.33 -2.44
N LEU A 156 -0.66 -4.45 -1.47
CA LEU A 156 -1.25 -4.52 -0.13
C LEU A 156 -2.07 -3.27 0.17
N ALA A 157 -3.18 -3.46 0.86
CA ALA A 157 -3.95 -2.37 1.44
C ALA A 157 -4.58 -2.79 2.76
N ILE A 158 -4.77 -1.82 3.65
CA ILE A 158 -5.56 -2.00 4.87
C ILE A 158 -6.81 -1.16 4.73
N THR A 159 -7.95 -1.78 4.94
CA THR A 159 -9.19 -1.04 5.15
C THR A 159 -10.01 -1.71 6.23
N ARG A 160 -10.66 -0.91 7.07
CA ARG A 160 -11.32 -1.37 8.28
C ARG A 160 -10.33 -2.14 9.17
N SER A 161 -10.62 -3.36 9.52
CA SER A 161 -9.73 -4.21 10.33
C SER A 161 -9.14 -5.36 9.51
N ARG A 162 -8.92 -5.17 8.19
CA ARG A 162 -8.43 -6.22 7.30
C ARG A 162 -7.24 -5.78 6.49
N LEU A 163 -6.27 -6.68 6.39
CA LEU A 163 -5.17 -6.59 5.43
C LEU A 163 -5.57 -7.36 4.18
N TYR A 164 -5.56 -6.69 3.05
CA TYR A 164 -5.85 -7.27 1.73
C TYR A 164 -4.59 -7.38 0.91
N ARG A 165 -4.54 -8.43 0.08
CA ARG A 165 -3.45 -8.68 -0.85
C ARG A 165 -3.99 -9.06 -2.22
N TYR A 166 -3.41 -8.49 -3.28
CA TYR A 166 -3.69 -8.87 -4.66
C TYR A 166 -2.40 -9.07 -5.46
N GLY A 167 -2.40 -10.06 -6.37
CA GLY A 167 -1.39 -10.24 -7.39
C GLY A 167 0.00 -10.67 -6.89
N GLY A 168 1.00 -10.23 -7.63
CA GLY A 168 2.42 -10.52 -7.43
C GLY A 168 2.98 -11.50 -8.46
N PHE A 169 4.30 -11.61 -8.49
CA PHE A 169 5.06 -12.47 -9.40
C PHE A 169 5.86 -13.51 -8.61
N ASP A 170 5.67 -14.81 -8.92
CA ASP A 170 6.31 -15.90 -8.17
C ASP A 170 7.69 -16.30 -8.72
N GLY A 171 8.11 -15.68 -9.80
CA GLY A 171 9.36 -15.96 -10.50
C GLY A 171 9.16 -16.64 -11.84
N LYS A 172 7.93 -17.04 -12.11
CA LYS A 172 7.52 -17.68 -13.35
C LYS A 172 6.27 -17.04 -13.94
N ASP A 173 5.25 -16.90 -13.11
CA ASP A 173 3.93 -16.44 -13.53
C ASP A 173 3.46 -15.25 -12.70
N GLU A 174 2.70 -14.36 -13.35
CA GLU A 174 1.89 -13.35 -12.68
C GLU A 174 0.72 -14.01 -11.95
N ILE A 175 0.49 -13.62 -10.72
CA ILE A 175 -0.55 -14.17 -9.86
C ILE A 175 -1.78 -13.26 -9.85
N GLY A 176 -2.97 -13.84 -9.69
CA GLY A 176 -4.23 -13.14 -9.61
C GLY A 176 -5.40 -14.11 -9.69
N GLY A 177 -6.59 -13.60 -9.98
CA GLY A 177 -7.83 -14.39 -10.01
C GLY A 177 -8.50 -14.51 -8.65
N GLN A 178 -7.87 -14.01 -7.59
CA GLN A 178 -8.42 -13.94 -6.24
C GLN A 178 -7.85 -12.73 -5.50
N ILE A 179 -8.59 -12.26 -4.51
CA ILE A 179 -8.10 -11.34 -3.50
C ILE A 179 -8.01 -12.09 -2.17
N ASP A 180 -6.88 -12.00 -1.52
CA ASP A 180 -6.67 -12.61 -0.20
C ASP A 180 -6.79 -11.55 0.88
N PHE A 181 -7.35 -11.93 2.03
CA PHE A 181 -7.38 -11.05 3.20
C PHE A 181 -7.20 -11.80 4.51
N ILE A 182 -6.80 -11.08 5.54
CA ILE A 182 -6.74 -11.55 6.91
C ILE A 182 -7.29 -10.47 7.84
N ASP A 183 -8.11 -10.87 8.79
CA ASP A 183 -8.60 -9.96 9.83
C ASP A 183 -7.45 -9.57 10.77
N LEU A 184 -7.32 -8.26 10.98
CA LEU A 184 -6.37 -7.69 11.91
C LEU A 184 -7.01 -7.63 13.30
N ALA A 185 -6.60 -8.52 14.21
CA ALA A 185 -7.09 -8.49 15.58
C ALA A 185 -6.57 -7.22 16.29
N LYS A 186 -7.48 -6.50 16.94
CA LYS A 186 -7.14 -5.41 17.85
C LYS A 186 -7.06 -5.99 19.26
N ASN A 187 -5.88 -6.01 19.87
CA ASN A 187 -5.78 -6.26 21.30
C ASN A 187 -6.05 -4.96 22.05
N THR A 188 -7.13 -4.96 22.82
CA THR A 188 -7.31 -3.99 23.89
C THR A 188 -6.49 -4.46 25.07
N LEU A 189 -5.39 -3.79 25.37
CA LEU A 189 -4.80 -3.91 26.68
C LEU A 189 -5.75 -3.20 27.66
N ASN A 190 -6.52 -3.97 28.42
CA ASN A 190 -7.28 -3.46 29.55
C ASN A 190 -6.29 -3.03 30.64
N ASP A 191 -5.84 -1.79 30.55
CA ASP A 191 -5.29 -1.15 31.71
C ASP A 191 -6.45 -0.62 32.56
N ALA A 192 -6.36 -0.78 33.86
CA ALA A 192 -7.40 -0.43 34.84
C ALA A 192 -7.74 1.09 34.89
N GLY A 193 -7.24 1.87 33.93
CA GLY A 193 -7.42 3.31 33.77
C GLY A 193 -8.35 3.75 32.61
N GLY A 194 -9.00 2.86 31.88
CA GLY A 194 -10.19 3.19 31.07
C GLY A 194 -9.97 3.84 29.70
N LYS A 195 -8.76 3.95 29.18
CA LYS A 195 -8.50 4.30 27.75
C LYS A 195 -7.65 3.19 27.14
N GLY A 196 -8.32 2.20 26.52
CA GLY A 196 -7.65 1.07 25.90
C GLY A 196 -6.73 1.51 24.76
N GLU A 197 -5.42 1.21 24.87
CA GLU A 197 -4.51 1.24 23.76
C GLU A 197 -4.74 0.04 22.85
N TYR A 198 -4.84 0.29 21.55
CA TYR A 198 -4.99 -0.77 20.56
C TYR A 198 -3.61 -1.09 19.97
N ASN A 199 -3.06 -2.24 20.31
CA ASN A 199 -1.95 -2.81 19.56
C ASN A 199 -2.52 -3.73 18.47
N VAL A 200 -2.03 -3.60 17.25
CA VAL A 200 -2.36 -4.55 16.19
C VAL A 200 -1.59 -5.84 16.47
N ILE A 201 -2.22 -6.79 17.17
CA ILE A 201 -1.62 -8.12 17.42
C ILE A 201 -2.24 -9.13 16.48
N LEU A 202 -1.42 -9.71 15.64
CA LEU A 202 -1.79 -10.56 14.52
C LEU A 202 -1.39 -12.02 14.74
N LYS A 203 -1.61 -12.54 15.95
CA LYS A 203 -1.12 -13.89 16.31
C LYS A 203 -2.02 -15.07 15.87
N SER A 204 -3.26 -14.82 15.43
CA SER A 204 -4.20 -15.94 15.23
C SER A 204 -5.16 -15.82 14.06
N GLY A 205 -4.95 -14.88 13.15
CA GLY A 205 -5.77 -14.76 11.97
C GLY A 205 -5.55 -15.91 10.98
N LYS A 206 -6.60 -16.28 10.25
CA LYS A 206 -6.52 -17.16 9.10
C LYS A 206 -6.72 -16.33 7.85
N TRP A 207 -5.88 -16.53 6.85
CA TRP A 207 -6.11 -15.94 5.53
C TRP A 207 -7.33 -16.56 4.88
N GLU A 208 -8.13 -15.73 4.27
CA GLU A 208 -9.25 -16.09 3.41
C GLU A 208 -8.99 -15.59 2.00
N SER A 209 -9.54 -16.31 1.02
CA SER A 209 -9.39 -15.96 -0.40
C SER A 209 -10.76 -15.87 -1.03
N ILE A 210 -11.01 -14.80 -1.76
CA ILE A 210 -12.23 -14.58 -2.52
C ILE A 210 -11.86 -14.55 -4.00
N GLU A 211 -12.47 -15.45 -4.77
CA GLU A 211 -12.28 -15.47 -6.22
C GLU A 211 -12.82 -14.20 -6.88
N VAL A 212 -12.15 -13.77 -7.93
CA VAL A 212 -12.58 -12.59 -8.69
C VAL A 212 -13.96 -12.81 -9.28
N SER A 213 -14.89 -11.95 -8.93
CA SER A 213 -16.27 -11.95 -9.43
C SER A 213 -16.73 -10.51 -9.69
N PRO A 214 -17.48 -10.24 -10.75
CA PRO A 214 -17.72 -11.14 -11.89
C PRO A 214 -16.47 -11.34 -12.76
N ALA A 215 -16.39 -12.45 -13.45
CA ALA A 215 -15.37 -12.64 -14.47
C ALA A 215 -15.64 -11.75 -15.71
N PRO A 216 -14.57 -11.22 -16.40
CA PRO A 216 -13.16 -11.57 -16.23
C PRO A 216 -12.44 -10.85 -15.09
N GLY A 217 -13.01 -9.80 -14.46
CA GLY A 217 -12.39 -9.02 -13.39
C GLY A 217 -10.97 -8.51 -13.69
N PRO A 218 -10.22 -8.02 -12.68
CA PRO A 218 -8.84 -7.64 -12.87
C PRO A 218 -7.99 -8.87 -13.19
N GLY A 219 -7.12 -8.75 -14.20
CA GLY A 219 -6.22 -9.82 -14.60
C GLY A 219 -5.10 -10.06 -13.61
N ARG A 220 -4.37 -11.17 -13.80
CA ARG A 220 -3.14 -11.48 -13.06
C ARG A 220 -2.14 -10.35 -13.29
N ARG A 221 -1.51 -9.87 -12.22
CA ARG A 221 -0.56 -8.75 -12.31
C ARG A 221 0.35 -8.63 -11.11
N SER A 222 1.48 -8.02 -11.30
CA SER A 222 2.38 -7.55 -10.24
C SER A 222 2.65 -6.04 -10.37
N VAL A 223 3.35 -5.49 -9.40
CA VAL A 223 3.83 -4.11 -9.33
C VAL A 223 2.77 -3.05 -9.67
N ALA A 224 1.54 -3.35 -9.25
CA ALA A 224 0.35 -2.49 -9.31
C ALA A 224 0.17 -1.73 -7.98
N GLY A 225 -0.62 -0.66 -8.00
CA GLY A 225 -1.08 0.02 -6.79
C GLY A 225 -2.40 -0.58 -6.28
N LEU A 226 -2.56 -0.71 -4.97
CA LEU A 226 -3.83 -1.08 -4.33
C LEU A 226 -4.08 -0.12 -3.16
N HIS A 227 -5.18 0.63 -3.21
CA HIS A 227 -5.48 1.68 -2.25
C HIS A 227 -6.89 1.57 -1.71
N ALA A 228 -7.05 1.81 -0.41
CA ALA A 228 -8.34 1.89 0.22
C ALA A 228 -8.94 3.29 0.01
N ILE A 229 -10.18 3.34 -0.47
CA ILE A 229 -10.95 4.56 -0.68
C ILE A 229 -12.29 4.42 0.05
N THR A 230 -12.68 5.45 0.78
CA THR A 230 -13.99 5.53 1.43
C THR A 230 -14.82 6.61 0.75
N THR A 231 -15.98 6.25 0.21
CA THR A 231 -16.88 7.23 -0.40
C THR A 231 -17.70 7.98 0.65
N GLY A 232 -18.26 9.14 0.28
CA GLY A 232 -19.09 9.98 1.16
C GLY A 232 -20.31 9.27 1.78
N GLN A 233 -20.70 8.10 1.27
CA GLN A 233 -21.74 7.25 1.86
C GLN A 233 -21.18 6.19 2.84
N GLY A 234 -19.91 6.25 3.19
CA GLY A 234 -19.24 5.31 4.10
C GLY A 234 -18.99 3.94 3.49
N ARG A 235 -19.07 3.79 2.17
CA ARG A 235 -18.67 2.57 1.47
C ARG A 235 -17.16 2.56 1.27
N ASN A 236 -16.56 1.39 1.53
CA ASN A 236 -15.13 1.19 1.35
C ASN A 236 -14.87 0.38 0.09
N TYR A 237 -13.91 0.84 -0.66
CA TYR A 237 -13.41 0.19 -1.85
C TYR A 237 -11.91 -0.03 -1.77
N LEU A 238 -11.43 -1.08 -2.41
CA LEU A 238 -10.03 -1.23 -2.77
C LEU A 238 -9.90 -0.93 -4.24
N VAL A 239 -9.09 0.05 -4.58
CA VAL A 239 -8.85 0.46 -5.96
C VAL A 239 -7.49 -0.07 -6.41
N LEU A 240 -7.53 -0.95 -7.41
CA LEU A 240 -6.35 -1.54 -8.04
C LEU A 240 -6.04 -0.78 -9.32
N VAL A 241 -4.82 -0.30 -9.44
CA VAL A 241 -4.39 0.55 -10.56
C VAL A 241 -3.20 -0.04 -11.28
N LEU A 242 -3.27 -0.15 -12.61
CA LEU A 242 -2.17 -0.47 -13.51
C LEU A 242 -1.48 -1.81 -13.21
N GLY A 243 -0.18 -1.91 -13.45
CA GLY A 243 0.65 -3.07 -13.12
C GLY A 243 1.09 -3.89 -14.31
N GLU A 244 2.04 -4.78 -14.09
CA GLU A 244 2.60 -5.67 -15.11
C GLU A 244 1.67 -6.87 -15.35
N LYS A 245 1.39 -7.14 -16.62
CA LYS A 245 0.50 -8.21 -17.08
C LYS A 245 1.28 -9.44 -17.49
N THR A 246 2.41 -9.23 -18.18
CA THR A 246 3.30 -10.27 -18.65
C THR A 246 4.71 -9.81 -18.36
N PRO A 247 5.49 -10.59 -17.61
CA PRO A 247 6.85 -10.18 -17.28
C PRO A 247 7.75 -10.17 -18.52
N SER A 248 8.74 -9.30 -18.50
CA SER A 248 9.77 -9.26 -19.54
C SER A 248 10.56 -10.56 -19.62
N SER A 249 10.79 -11.08 -20.82
CA SER A 249 11.68 -12.22 -21.03
C SER A 249 13.17 -11.88 -20.86
N GLY A 250 13.55 -10.60 -20.99
CA GLY A 250 14.91 -10.07 -20.83
C GLY A 250 15.20 -9.48 -19.46
N GLY A 251 14.34 -9.71 -18.47
CA GLY A 251 14.48 -9.10 -17.14
C GLY A 251 14.45 -7.58 -17.21
N HIS A 252 15.47 -6.90 -16.64
CA HIS A 252 15.52 -5.44 -16.63
C HIS A 252 15.99 -4.80 -17.94
N GLU A 253 16.39 -5.60 -18.92
CA GLU A 253 16.87 -5.10 -20.24
C GLU A 253 15.73 -4.83 -21.21
N SER A 254 14.55 -5.35 -20.95
CA SER A 254 13.34 -5.13 -21.75
C SER A 254 12.11 -4.95 -20.87
N ALA A 255 11.06 -4.34 -21.40
CA ALA A 255 9.79 -4.22 -20.73
C ALA A 255 8.90 -5.43 -20.98
N GLY A 256 8.01 -5.70 -20.02
CA GLY A 256 6.87 -6.60 -20.18
C GLY A 256 5.67 -5.92 -20.83
N GLU A 257 4.52 -6.56 -20.69
CA GLU A 257 3.23 -5.93 -21.01
C GLU A 257 2.60 -5.38 -19.74
N PHE A 258 1.90 -4.26 -19.86
CA PHE A 258 1.29 -3.57 -18.74
C PHE A 258 -0.19 -3.33 -18.95
N TYR A 259 -0.91 -3.22 -17.84
CA TYR A 259 -2.30 -2.77 -17.81
C TYR A 259 -2.38 -1.24 -17.78
N ASP A 260 -3.45 -0.72 -18.38
CA ASP A 260 -3.85 0.69 -18.35
C ASP A 260 -5.19 0.90 -17.60
N ASP A 261 -5.66 -0.15 -16.93
CA ASP A 261 -6.98 -0.21 -16.31
C ASP A 261 -6.95 0.15 -14.82
N VAL A 262 -8.13 0.51 -14.34
CA VAL A 262 -8.42 0.73 -12.93
C VAL A 262 -9.63 -0.13 -12.56
N TRP A 263 -9.54 -0.80 -11.41
CA TRP A 263 -10.59 -1.66 -10.89
C TRP A 263 -10.92 -1.30 -9.45
N ALA A 264 -12.18 -1.34 -9.10
CA ALA A 264 -12.67 -1.15 -7.73
C ALA A 264 -13.29 -2.44 -7.20
N TYR A 265 -12.84 -2.86 -6.02
CA TYR A 265 -13.41 -3.95 -5.26
C TYR A 265 -14.23 -3.39 -4.12
N GLN A 266 -15.50 -3.69 -4.05
CA GLN A 266 -16.36 -3.23 -2.97
C GLN A 266 -16.17 -4.11 -1.74
N VAL A 267 -15.61 -3.52 -0.68
CA VAL A 267 -15.35 -4.23 0.58
C VAL A 267 -16.65 -4.40 1.36
N ARG A 268 -16.88 -5.63 1.84
CA ARG A 268 -18.01 -5.93 2.72
C ARG A 268 -17.90 -5.12 4.02
N PRO A 269 -18.97 -4.44 4.46
CA PRO A 269 -18.96 -3.70 5.71
C PRO A 269 -18.87 -4.63 6.92
N ASP A 270 -18.15 -4.20 7.97
CA ASP A 270 -18.13 -4.86 9.27
C ASP A 270 -19.37 -4.45 10.06
N GLY A 271 -20.35 -5.33 10.19
CA GLY A 271 -21.54 -5.10 10.98
C GLY A 271 -22.65 -4.29 10.26
N ASN A 272 -23.69 -3.92 11.02
CA ASN A 272 -24.86 -3.21 10.50
C ASN A 272 -24.60 -1.72 10.28
N THR A 273 -24.01 -1.34 9.16
CA THR A 273 -23.90 0.06 8.73
C THR A 273 -25.13 0.47 7.93
N GLY A 274 -25.42 1.77 7.80
CA GLY A 274 -26.51 2.26 6.94
C GLY A 274 -26.39 1.84 5.48
N ALA A 275 -25.15 1.61 4.98
CA ALA A 275 -24.89 1.04 3.67
C ALA A 275 -25.24 -0.45 3.60
N SER A 276 -24.92 -1.23 4.65
CA SER A 276 -25.30 -2.63 4.80
C SER A 276 -26.84 -2.80 4.83
N TRP A 277 -27.57 -1.86 5.41
CA TRP A 277 -29.05 -1.88 5.40
C TRP A 277 -29.63 -1.69 4.02
N LYS A 278 -29.08 -0.81 3.21
CA LYS A 278 -29.50 -0.61 1.81
C LYS A 278 -29.22 -1.85 0.95
N ASP A 279 -28.08 -2.48 1.16
CA ASP A 279 -27.71 -3.69 0.41
C ASP A 279 -28.51 -4.91 0.93
N ALA A 280 -28.80 -5.01 2.21
CA ALA A 280 -29.74 -6.00 2.76
C ALA A 280 -31.17 -5.81 2.22
N MET A 281 -31.64 -4.57 2.07
CA MET A 281 -32.93 -4.28 1.44
C MET A 281 -32.93 -4.65 -0.07
N LYS A 282 -31.82 -4.44 -0.78
CA LYS A 282 -31.69 -4.91 -2.19
C LYS A 282 -31.75 -6.44 -2.28
N MET A 283 -31.12 -7.15 -1.37
CA MET A 283 -31.22 -8.63 -1.32
C MET A 283 -32.65 -9.11 -1.03
N LEU A 284 -33.40 -8.41 -0.18
CA LEU A 284 -34.82 -8.71 0.10
C LEU A 284 -35.72 -8.54 -1.14
N VAL A 285 -35.36 -7.66 -2.07
CA VAL A 285 -36.10 -7.47 -3.34
C VAL A 285 -35.46 -8.22 -4.52
N GLY A 286 -34.55 -9.18 -4.25
CA GLY A 286 -33.95 -10.03 -5.28
C GLY A 286 -32.82 -9.39 -6.10
N ALA A 287 -32.34 -8.18 -5.72
CA ALA A 287 -31.17 -7.57 -6.32
C ALA A 287 -29.89 -8.19 -5.76
N LYS A 288 -28.92 -8.49 -6.63
CA LYS A 288 -27.62 -8.99 -6.20
C LYS A 288 -26.85 -7.93 -5.42
N SER A 289 -26.25 -8.32 -4.27
CA SER A 289 -25.27 -7.49 -3.59
C SER A 289 -24.05 -7.26 -4.49
N THR A 290 -23.49 -6.06 -4.46
CA THR A 290 -22.24 -5.74 -5.14
C THR A 290 -21.02 -5.88 -4.21
N GLU A 291 -21.25 -6.30 -2.94
CA GLU A 291 -20.18 -6.59 -2.00
C GLU A 291 -19.32 -7.77 -2.46
N ASP A 292 -18.03 -7.71 -2.14
CA ASP A 292 -17.03 -8.70 -2.54
C ASP A 292 -16.93 -8.89 -4.07
N THR A 293 -17.27 -7.86 -4.85
CA THR A 293 -17.18 -7.89 -6.31
C THR A 293 -16.25 -6.81 -6.86
N TRP A 294 -15.73 -7.10 -8.04
CA TRP A 294 -14.92 -6.17 -8.82
C TRP A 294 -15.74 -5.47 -9.90
N ALA A 295 -15.48 -4.18 -10.06
CA ALA A 295 -16.00 -3.38 -11.16
C ALA A 295 -14.86 -2.63 -11.84
N LYS A 296 -14.83 -2.63 -13.17
CA LYS A 296 -13.88 -1.79 -13.90
C LYS A 296 -14.32 -0.33 -13.80
N VAL A 297 -13.37 0.53 -13.41
CA VAL A 297 -13.61 1.97 -13.34
C VAL A 297 -13.50 2.55 -14.74
N THR A 298 -14.52 3.28 -15.16
CA THR A 298 -14.51 3.99 -16.44
C THR A 298 -13.70 5.28 -16.28
N ILE A 299 -12.63 5.41 -17.04
CA ILE A 299 -11.88 6.66 -17.15
C ILE A 299 -12.56 7.47 -18.24
N PRO A 300 -13.02 8.71 -17.98
CA PRO A 300 -13.62 9.56 -18.99
C PRO A 300 -12.68 9.75 -20.18
N GLU A 301 -13.20 9.69 -21.40
CA GLU A 301 -12.43 10.07 -22.58
C GLU A 301 -12.12 11.58 -22.46
N ALA A 302 -10.84 11.94 -22.52
CA ALA A 302 -10.48 13.35 -22.54
C ALA A 302 -11.01 13.98 -23.83
N THR A 303 -11.73 15.08 -23.70
CA THR A 303 -11.98 15.95 -24.84
C THR A 303 -10.64 16.48 -25.30
N MET A 304 -10.28 16.21 -26.56
CA MET A 304 -8.98 16.58 -27.18
C MET A 304 -8.69 18.10 -27.22
N GLU A 305 -9.57 18.92 -26.67
CA GLU A 305 -9.46 20.37 -26.69
C GLU A 305 -8.34 20.95 -25.83
N GLN A 306 -7.72 20.15 -24.92
CA GLN A 306 -6.71 20.65 -24.00
C GLN A 306 -5.32 20.02 -24.14
N GLY A 307 -5.10 19.10 -25.08
CA GLY A 307 -3.79 18.45 -25.27
C GLY A 307 -3.34 17.58 -24.08
N LEU A 308 -4.21 17.32 -23.09
CA LEU A 308 -3.93 16.47 -21.95
C LEU A 308 -4.21 15.01 -22.31
N LEU A 309 -3.31 14.13 -21.88
CA LEU A 309 -3.54 12.69 -21.98
C LEU A 309 -4.70 12.30 -21.05
N PRO A 310 -5.63 11.42 -21.49
CA PRO A 310 -6.80 11.05 -20.69
C PRO A 310 -6.47 10.13 -19.50
N SER A 311 -5.31 9.50 -19.50
CA SER A 311 -4.91 8.51 -18.49
C SER A 311 -3.38 8.38 -18.39
N PRO A 312 -2.86 7.78 -17.31
CA PRO A 312 -1.44 7.49 -17.18
C PRO A 312 -0.87 6.62 -18.30
N GLY A 313 -1.71 5.88 -19.02
CA GLY A 313 -1.29 4.87 -19.96
C GLY A 313 -0.79 3.59 -19.31
N ALA A 314 -0.58 2.56 -20.13
CA ALA A 314 -0.14 1.24 -19.65
C ALA A 314 1.25 1.31 -19.04
N ARG A 315 1.35 1.00 -17.74
CA ARG A 315 2.62 1.01 -16.99
C ARG A 315 2.57 0.13 -15.74
N GLY A 316 3.71 -0.30 -15.29
CA GLY A 316 3.90 -0.96 -14.00
C GLY A 316 5.09 -0.36 -13.24
N TRP A 317 5.47 -0.94 -12.11
CA TRP A 317 6.58 -0.46 -11.28
C TRP A 317 6.38 1.00 -10.83
N ILE A 318 5.13 1.38 -10.62
CA ILE A 318 4.72 2.71 -10.21
C ILE A 318 4.98 2.94 -8.71
N ALA A 319 5.20 4.18 -8.33
CA ALA A 319 4.94 4.63 -6.98
C ALA A 319 3.49 5.12 -6.91
N SER A 320 2.77 4.74 -5.88
CA SER A 320 1.39 5.20 -5.71
C SER A 320 1.02 5.33 -4.24
N ALA A 321 0.18 6.30 -3.93
CA ALA A 321 -0.32 6.56 -2.58
C ALA A 321 -1.75 7.08 -2.63
N GLY A 322 -2.55 6.73 -1.64
CA GLY A 322 -3.82 7.41 -1.38
C GLY A 322 -3.56 8.84 -0.91
N CYS A 323 -4.40 9.78 -1.31
CA CYS A 323 -4.31 11.19 -0.92
C CYS A 323 -5.71 11.80 -0.77
N GLY A 324 -5.79 12.95 -0.12
CA GLY A 324 -7.02 13.70 0.10
C GLY A 324 -7.76 13.31 1.37
N ASP A 325 -8.71 14.16 1.75
CA ASP A 325 -9.63 13.95 2.86
C ASP A 325 -10.82 13.08 2.44
N VAL A 326 -11.69 12.74 3.38
CA VAL A 326 -12.82 11.80 3.17
C VAL A 326 -13.73 12.19 1.99
N ASP A 327 -13.87 13.48 1.72
CA ASP A 327 -14.75 14.00 0.68
C ASP A 327 -14.05 14.17 -0.69
N GLU A 328 -12.70 14.17 -0.71
CA GLU A 328 -11.89 14.37 -1.93
C GLU A 328 -10.78 13.33 -2.04
N GLN A 329 -11.09 12.08 -1.76
CA GLN A 329 -10.10 11.01 -1.84
C GLN A 329 -9.66 10.75 -3.27
N GLY A 330 -8.34 10.60 -3.43
CA GLY A 330 -7.72 10.28 -4.69
C GLY A 330 -6.55 9.31 -4.54
N ILE A 331 -5.98 8.95 -5.67
CA ILE A 331 -4.77 8.14 -5.74
C ILE A 331 -3.75 8.89 -6.59
N LEU A 332 -2.62 9.21 -5.98
CA LEU A 332 -1.47 9.71 -6.71
C LEU A 332 -0.70 8.52 -7.30
N VAL A 333 -0.40 8.60 -8.59
CA VAL A 333 0.47 7.67 -9.31
C VAL A 333 1.66 8.44 -9.84
N TRP A 334 2.87 7.94 -9.62
CA TRP A 334 4.09 8.58 -10.08
C TRP A 334 5.00 7.60 -10.84
N GLY A 335 5.47 8.03 -12.00
CA GLY A 335 6.50 7.34 -12.77
C GLY A 335 6.08 5.97 -13.26
N GLY A 336 6.95 4.99 -13.07
CA GLY A 336 6.80 3.63 -13.57
C GLY A 336 7.59 3.36 -14.85
N ILE A 337 7.32 2.21 -15.47
CA ILE A 337 7.93 1.77 -16.73
C ILE A 337 6.81 1.46 -17.72
N ASN A 338 6.93 1.92 -18.96
CA ASN A 338 6.04 1.61 -20.06
C ASN A 338 6.58 0.44 -20.92
N ARG A 339 5.80 0.04 -21.92
CA ARG A 339 6.16 -1.06 -22.82
C ARG A 339 7.43 -0.83 -23.66
N GLU A 340 7.81 0.41 -23.84
CA GLU A 340 9.04 0.81 -24.52
C GLU A 340 10.27 0.78 -23.59
N ASN A 341 10.13 0.24 -22.37
CA ASN A 341 11.15 0.21 -21.33
C ASN A 341 11.62 1.62 -20.90
N GLN A 342 10.79 2.62 -21.07
CA GLN A 342 11.08 3.98 -20.63
C GLN A 342 10.66 4.18 -19.19
N ARG A 343 11.55 4.74 -18.39
CA ARG A 343 11.23 5.17 -17.04
C ARG A 343 10.57 6.53 -17.10
N LEU A 344 9.33 6.58 -16.63
CA LEU A 344 8.49 7.76 -16.71
C LEU A 344 8.75 8.67 -15.51
N GLY A 345 8.61 9.99 -15.71
CA GLY A 345 8.83 11.01 -14.68
C GLY A 345 7.59 11.89 -14.45
N ASP A 346 6.43 11.45 -14.91
CA ASP A 346 5.14 12.13 -14.78
C ASP A 346 4.39 11.68 -13.53
N GLY A 347 3.51 12.55 -13.05
CA GLY A 347 2.60 12.28 -11.94
C GLY A 347 1.14 12.44 -12.34
N TRP A 348 0.26 11.62 -11.79
CA TRP A 348 -1.16 11.58 -12.09
C TRP A 348 -1.97 11.52 -10.80
N LEU A 349 -3.01 12.31 -10.73
CA LEU A 349 -3.98 12.27 -9.65
C LEU A 349 -5.29 11.67 -10.18
N LEU A 350 -5.65 10.50 -9.68
CA LEU A 350 -6.94 9.86 -9.94
C LEU A 350 -7.90 10.32 -8.84
N THR A 351 -8.93 11.05 -9.21
CA THR A 351 -10.00 11.48 -8.30
C THR A 351 -11.26 10.67 -8.54
N PHE A 352 -11.99 10.40 -7.48
CA PHE A 352 -13.24 9.64 -7.54
C PHE A 352 -14.38 10.57 -7.18
N ASN A 353 -15.18 10.95 -8.16
CA ASN A 353 -16.38 11.73 -7.91
C ASN A 353 -17.51 10.77 -7.54
N PRO A 354 -18.14 10.93 -6.37
CA PRO A 354 -19.38 10.23 -6.07
C PRO A 354 -20.48 10.80 -6.97
N GLU A 355 -21.11 9.96 -7.84
CA GLU A 355 -22.37 10.30 -8.49
C GLU A 355 -23.53 10.23 -7.50
#